data_e9b3343d320da6906d0307b6c318caec
#
_entry.id   e9b3343d320da6906d0307b6c318caec
#
_cell.length_a   1.000
_cell.length_b   1.000
_cell.length_c   1.000
_cell.angle_alpha   90.00
_cell.angle_beta   90.00
_cell.angle_gamma   90.00
#
_symmetry.space_group_name_H-M   'P 1'
#
loop_
_entity.id
_entity.type
_entity.pdbx_description
1 polymer ?
#
loop_
_entity_poly.entity_id
_entity_poly.type
_entity_poly.pdbx_seq_one_letter_code
_entity_poly.pdbx_strand_id
1 'polypeptide(L)'
;VKLPTLSRPAIDDEEPSVPVVVTAVVAGVFFGGVGGGVAFPTLPTLGSVLGIAPFVVGLILSVNRFTRLLLNTPAGEVLDRLGTRRPMLAGFVVQGMVPFGYVVALDPPFGLSSATVFFVSRACWGIGSAFVFVGAFTTVTHVTTDQNRGKWVGYMRGGQSLGFPTGLVLGGLLTESYGYAEAFLVAGVAGLFAAVVAFVVLPNVDSTVSSTTRLRDLPQVVRADNRILGIGFANFSVRFLYAGILLSTVVLYTNQNDIGFGTLGGTGASGLVMAVSVLSMSLTNLFVGRLSDSLPSRTYTVLPALVLFGAGFALLGLLPTALGTVVGVAVIGIGVGGTGPPLMAYLGDIAPGGDVGKLGGVYNVFGDLGSTLGPLVALPLASAVGVAGEYLICVGFVVLTVAVVLLTLDGDPAPLKQPEVLTEAD
;
A
#
# COMPACT_ATOMS: atom_id res chain seq x y z
N VAL A 1 -5.77 -35.71 -2.60
CA VAL A 1 -7.14 -35.32 -2.94
C VAL A 1 -7.06 -34.51 -4.21
N LYS A 2 -7.50 -35.05 -5.36
CA LYS A 2 -7.61 -34.28 -6.61
C LYS A 2 -8.78 -33.30 -6.43
N LEU A 3 -8.49 -32.01 -6.29
CA LEU A 3 -9.51 -30.97 -6.33
C LEU A 3 -10.14 -30.94 -7.72
N PRO A 4 -11.48 -30.70 -7.82
CA PRO A 4 -12.17 -30.63 -9.10
C PRO A 4 -11.54 -29.55 -9.98
N THR A 5 -11.29 -29.89 -11.24
CA THR A 5 -10.83 -28.96 -12.26
C THR A 5 -11.94 -27.95 -12.53
N LEU A 6 -11.79 -26.71 -12.06
CA LEU A 6 -12.62 -25.59 -12.54
C LEU A 6 -12.23 -25.36 -14.01
N SER A 7 -12.95 -26.02 -14.91
CA SER A 7 -12.79 -25.83 -16.35
C SER A 7 -13.30 -24.44 -16.74
N ARG A 8 -12.58 -23.80 -17.63
CA ARG A 8 -13.01 -22.58 -18.31
C ARG A 8 -14.32 -22.89 -19.05
N PRO A 9 -15.36 -22.04 -19.04
CA PRO A 9 -16.40 -22.15 -20.03
C PRO A 9 -15.73 -22.11 -21.40
N ALA A 10 -16.07 -23.02 -22.29
CA ALA A 10 -15.52 -23.14 -23.65
C ALA A 10 -15.88 -21.87 -24.44
N ILE A 11 -15.01 -20.89 -24.36
CA ILE A 11 -14.95 -19.74 -25.26
C ILE A 11 -13.65 -19.96 -26.02
N ASP A 12 -13.75 -20.27 -27.28
CA ASP A 12 -12.72 -20.56 -28.27
C ASP A 12 -11.31 -20.88 -27.75
N ASP A 13 -10.72 -21.99 -28.21
CA ASP A 13 -9.41 -22.55 -27.79
C ASP A 13 -8.18 -21.66 -28.09
N GLU A 14 -8.34 -20.37 -28.42
CA GLU A 14 -7.22 -19.42 -28.53
C GLU A 14 -6.80 -18.90 -27.16
N GLU A 15 -5.52 -19.04 -26.84
CA GLU A 15 -4.93 -18.39 -25.64
C GLU A 15 -5.20 -16.88 -25.69
N PRO A 16 -5.76 -16.29 -24.62
CA PRO A 16 -6.09 -14.86 -24.62
C PRO A 16 -4.83 -14.02 -24.84
N SER A 17 -4.93 -13.05 -25.74
CA SER A 17 -3.83 -12.17 -26.09
C SER A 17 -3.30 -11.40 -24.85
N VAL A 18 -1.98 -11.09 -24.85
CA VAL A 18 -1.32 -10.35 -23.76
C VAL A 18 -2.09 -9.11 -23.30
N PRO A 19 -2.61 -8.24 -24.21
CA PRO A 19 -3.41 -7.08 -23.79
C PRO A 19 -4.66 -7.44 -23.01
N VAL A 20 -5.37 -8.51 -23.38
CA VAL A 20 -6.58 -8.95 -22.71
C VAL A 20 -6.29 -9.45 -21.31
N VAL A 21 -5.24 -10.29 -21.15
CA VAL A 21 -4.82 -10.80 -19.83
C VAL A 21 -4.39 -9.66 -18.92
N VAL A 22 -3.53 -8.75 -19.42
CA VAL A 22 -3.04 -7.64 -18.60
C VAL A 22 -4.17 -6.67 -18.26
N THR A 23 -5.09 -6.38 -19.18
CA THR A 23 -6.26 -5.54 -18.89
C THR A 23 -7.13 -6.16 -17.80
N ALA A 24 -7.34 -7.46 -17.79
CA ALA A 24 -8.08 -8.15 -16.73
C ALA A 24 -7.36 -8.08 -15.37
N VAL A 25 -6.03 -8.25 -15.37
CA VAL A 25 -5.22 -8.06 -14.15
C VAL A 25 -5.32 -6.61 -13.66
N VAL A 26 -5.19 -5.62 -14.56
CA VAL A 26 -5.33 -4.19 -14.24
C VAL A 26 -6.70 -3.89 -13.65
N ALA A 27 -7.77 -4.37 -14.26
CA ALA A 27 -9.13 -4.22 -13.74
C ALA A 27 -9.28 -4.88 -12.37
N GLY A 28 -8.75 -6.09 -12.21
CA GLY A 28 -8.78 -6.81 -10.93
C GLY A 28 -8.10 -6.04 -9.80
N VAL A 29 -6.86 -5.56 -10.02
CA VAL A 29 -6.12 -4.79 -9.01
C VAL A 29 -6.72 -3.39 -8.79
N PHE A 30 -7.36 -2.80 -9.81
CA PHE A 30 -8.10 -1.54 -9.67
C PHE A 30 -9.29 -1.70 -8.73
N PHE A 31 -10.21 -2.64 -9.00
CA PHE A 31 -11.38 -2.86 -8.15
C PHE A 31 -11.02 -3.40 -6.77
N GLY A 32 -9.98 -4.23 -6.65
CA GLY A 32 -9.39 -4.60 -5.36
C GLY A 32 -8.88 -3.39 -4.60
N GLY A 33 -8.24 -2.43 -5.29
CA GLY A 33 -7.83 -1.15 -4.74
C GLY A 33 -9.00 -0.31 -4.23
N VAL A 34 -10.09 -0.23 -5.00
CA VAL A 34 -11.33 0.46 -4.58
C VAL A 34 -11.83 -0.10 -3.25
N GLY A 35 -12.01 -1.42 -3.14
CA GLY A 35 -12.47 -2.05 -1.91
C GLY A 35 -11.55 -1.80 -0.71
N GLY A 36 -10.22 -1.77 -0.94
CA GLY A 36 -9.23 -1.44 0.10
C GLY A 36 -9.29 0.01 0.55
N GLY A 37 -9.53 0.94 -0.39
CA GLY A 37 -9.58 2.38 -0.14
C GLY A 37 -10.77 2.81 0.73
N VAL A 38 -11.96 2.22 0.51
CA VAL A 38 -13.19 2.56 1.23
C VAL A 38 -13.03 2.49 2.76
N ALA A 39 -12.22 1.59 3.27
CA ALA A 39 -12.06 1.37 4.71
C ALA A 39 -11.37 2.54 5.45
N PHE A 40 -10.57 3.37 4.77
CA PHE A 40 -9.80 4.42 5.44
C PHE A 40 -10.63 5.63 5.88
N PRO A 41 -11.54 6.20 5.07
CA PRO A 41 -12.42 7.26 5.54
C PRO A 41 -13.54 6.75 6.47
N THR A 42 -13.85 5.45 6.45
CA THR A 42 -14.98 4.86 7.17
C THR A 42 -14.64 4.32 8.56
N LEU A 43 -13.60 3.48 8.68
CA LEU A 43 -13.31 2.75 9.93
C LEU A 43 -12.93 3.65 11.13
N PRO A 44 -12.14 4.72 10.98
CA PRO A 44 -11.82 5.58 12.13
C PRO A 44 -13.04 6.30 12.72
N THR A 45 -13.95 6.78 11.87
CA THR A 45 -15.20 7.42 12.31
C THR A 45 -16.19 6.39 12.89
N LEU A 46 -16.33 5.25 12.24
CA LEU A 46 -17.18 4.17 12.68
C LEU A 46 -16.71 3.60 14.03
N GLY A 47 -15.41 3.57 14.30
CA GLY A 47 -14.84 3.16 15.57
C GLY A 47 -15.41 3.97 16.75
N SER A 48 -15.51 5.29 16.60
CA SER A 48 -16.11 6.15 17.61
C SER A 48 -17.63 5.92 17.78
N VAL A 49 -18.35 5.69 16.68
CA VAL A 49 -19.80 5.40 16.69
C VAL A 49 -20.11 4.09 17.40
N LEU A 50 -19.28 3.06 17.18
CA LEU A 50 -19.45 1.73 17.79
C LEU A 50 -18.78 1.58 19.15
N GLY A 51 -18.17 2.64 19.71
CA GLY A 51 -17.47 2.59 20.99
C GLY A 51 -16.23 1.72 21.01
N ILE A 52 -15.59 1.51 19.83
CA ILE A 52 -14.35 0.72 19.71
C ILE A 52 -13.16 1.61 20.11
N ALA A 53 -12.33 1.13 21.05
CA ALA A 53 -11.15 1.87 21.47
C ALA A 53 -10.21 2.23 20.31
N PRO A 54 -9.58 3.43 20.29
CA PRO A 54 -8.71 3.89 19.21
C PRO A 54 -7.60 2.91 18.84
N PHE A 55 -6.94 2.30 19.82
CA PHE A 55 -5.93 1.26 19.60
C PHE A 55 -6.49 0.05 18.84
N VAL A 56 -7.71 -0.39 19.16
CA VAL A 56 -8.35 -1.53 18.50
C VAL A 56 -8.71 -1.20 17.05
N VAL A 57 -9.16 0.03 16.77
CA VAL A 57 -9.38 0.50 15.39
C VAL A 57 -8.06 0.53 14.61
N GLY A 58 -6.98 1.01 15.24
CA GLY A 58 -5.63 0.95 14.68
C GLY A 58 -5.20 -0.48 14.36
N LEU A 59 -5.48 -1.43 15.24
CA LEU A 59 -5.20 -2.84 15.06
C LEU A 59 -5.99 -3.43 13.85
N ILE A 60 -7.28 -3.08 13.75
CA ILE A 60 -8.13 -3.45 12.62
C ILE A 60 -7.57 -2.91 11.29
N LEU A 61 -7.11 -1.66 11.26
CA LEU A 61 -6.48 -1.06 10.07
C LEU A 61 -5.14 -1.71 9.72
N SER A 62 -4.38 -2.15 10.71
CA SER A 62 -3.03 -2.70 10.54
C SER A 62 -3.04 -4.17 10.13
N VAL A 63 -4.00 -4.96 10.61
CA VAL A 63 -3.96 -6.43 10.51
C VAL A 63 -3.93 -6.93 9.07
N ASN A 64 -4.57 -6.25 8.12
CA ASN A 64 -4.54 -6.68 6.71
C ASN A 64 -3.14 -6.59 6.10
N ARG A 65 -2.38 -5.55 6.44
CA ARG A 65 -1.00 -5.35 5.97
C ARG A 65 -0.05 -6.33 6.65
N PHE A 66 -0.24 -6.52 7.95
CA PHE A 66 0.51 -7.50 8.72
C PHE A 66 0.30 -8.92 8.18
N THR A 67 -0.96 -9.31 7.94
CA THR A 67 -1.30 -10.62 7.34
C THR A 67 -0.66 -10.77 5.97
N ARG A 68 -0.73 -9.75 5.12
CA ARG A 68 -0.09 -9.77 3.80
C ARG A 68 1.42 -9.90 3.91
N LEU A 69 2.07 -9.15 4.81
CA LEU A 69 3.52 -9.22 5.04
C LEU A 69 3.96 -10.64 5.39
N LEU A 70 3.24 -11.31 6.28
CA LEU A 70 3.53 -12.68 6.67
C LEU A 70 3.26 -13.69 5.54
N LEU A 71 2.24 -13.45 4.73
CA LEU A 71 1.78 -14.41 3.73
C LEU A 71 2.34 -14.19 2.32
N ASN A 72 3.04 -13.10 2.04
CA ASN A 72 3.61 -12.87 0.69
C ASN A 72 4.52 -14.03 0.25
N THR A 73 5.38 -14.54 1.13
CA THR A 73 6.27 -15.67 0.80
C THR A 73 5.49 -17.00 0.67
N PRO A 74 4.66 -17.41 1.63
CA PRO A 74 3.82 -18.60 1.48
C PRO A 74 2.87 -18.52 0.27
N ALA A 75 2.34 -17.34 -0.05
CA ALA A 75 1.50 -17.15 -1.24
C ALA A 75 2.28 -17.47 -2.52
N GLY A 76 3.54 -17.02 -2.63
CA GLY A 76 4.42 -17.38 -3.74
C GLY A 76 4.56 -18.91 -3.90
N GLU A 77 4.85 -19.61 -2.81
CA GLU A 77 4.97 -21.09 -2.83
C GLU A 77 3.68 -21.79 -3.26
N VAL A 78 2.51 -21.26 -2.86
CA VAL A 78 1.21 -21.78 -3.29
C VAL A 78 0.98 -21.53 -4.79
N LEU A 79 1.34 -20.34 -5.29
CA LEU A 79 1.27 -20.03 -6.71
C LEU A 79 2.17 -20.94 -7.54
N ASP A 80 3.39 -21.25 -7.07
CA ASP A 80 4.34 -22.14 -7.74
C ASP A 80 3.79 -23.58 -7.89
N ARG A 81 3.01 -24.04 -6.88
CA ARG A 81 2.44 -25.39 -6.89
C ARG A 81 1.12 -25.52 -7.64
N LEU A 82 0.27 -24.48 -7.62
CA LEU A 82 -1.11 -24.53 -8.14
C LEU A 82 -1.29 -23.71 -9.42
N GLY A 83 -0.25 -23.00 -9.88
CA GLY A 83 -0.36 -21.97 -10.91
C GLY A 83 -1.00 -20.68 -10.36
N THR A 84 -0.97 -19.62 -11.16
CA THR A 84 -1.40 -18.30 -10.70
C THR A 84 -2.92 -18.14 -10.62
N ARG A 85 -3.67 -18.75 -11.54
CA ARG A 85 -5.12 -18.50 -11.71
C ARG A 85 -5.95 -18.82 -10.46
N ARG A 86 -5.83 -20.04 -9.91
CA ARG A 86 -6.67 -20.49 -8.79
C ARG A 86 -6.47 -19.67 -7.51
N PRO A 87 -5.22 -19.45 -7.05
CA PRO A 87 -5.00 -18.63 -5.85
C PRO A 87 -5.43 -17.18 -6.05
N MET A 88 -5.20 -16.58 -7.23
CA MET A 88 -5.66 -15.22 -7.53
C MET A 88 -7.19 -15.12 -7.50
N LEU A 89 -7.89 -16.06 -8.11
CA LEU A 89 -9.38 -16.10 -8.08
C LEU A 89 -9.90 -16.19 -6.66
N ALA A 90 -9.32 -17.10 -5.85
CA ALA A 90 -9.66 -17.19 -4.43
C ALA A 90 -9.39 -15.86 -3.70
N GLY A 91 -8.26 -15.22 -4.01
CA GLY A 91 -7.90 -13.91 -3.46
C GLY A 91 -8.92 -12.82 -3.82
N PHE A 92 -9.35 -12.72 -5.09
CA PHE A 92 -10.37 -11.76 -5.51
C PHE A 92 -11.73 -12.02 -4.88
N VAL A 93 -12.15 -13.29 -4.80
CA VAL A 93 -13.42 -13.66 -4.13
C VAL A 93 -13.38 -13.26 -2.65
N VAL A 94 -12.27 -13.57 -1.94
CA VAL A 94 -12.10 -13.17 -0.54
C VAL A 94 -12.16 -11.65 -0.40
N GLN A 95 -11.44 -10.90 -1.23
CA GLN A 95 -11.47 -9.43 -1.18
C GLN A 95 -12.86 -8.86 -1.48
N GLY A 96 -13.62 -9.46 -2.39
CA GLY A 96 -14.99 -9.06 -2.70
C GLY A 96 -15.99 -9.40 -1.59
N MET A 97 -15.78 -10.51 -0.88
CA MET A 97 -16.65 -10.93 0.23
C MET A 97 -16.41 -10.16 1.54
N VAL A 98 -15.19 -9.73 1.79
CA VAL A 98 -14.83 -9.06 3.04
C VAL A 98 -15.66 -7.80 3.34
N PRO A 99 -15.97 -6.90 2.40
CA PRO A 99 -16.82 -5.75 2.69
C PRO A 99 -18.24 -6.12 3.18
N PHE A 100 -18.79 -7.26 2.75
CA PHE A 100 -20.05 -7.78 3.34
C PHE A 100 -19.84 -8.19 4.81
N GLY A 101 -18.65 -8.69 5.16
CA GLY A 101 -18.27 -8.91 6.57
C GLY A 101 -18.23 -7.60 7.37
N TYR A 102 -17.88 -6.47 6.75
CA TYR A 102 -17.97 -5.15 7.43
C TYR A 102 -19.42 -4.73 7.65
N VAL A 103 -20.34 -5.05 6.72
CA VAL A 103 -21.78 -4.81 6.95
C VAL A 103 -22.28 -5.63 8.14
N VAL A 104 -21.91 -6.92 8.22
CA VAL A 104 -22.24 -7.77 9.37
C VAL A 104 -21.65 -7.24 10.68
N ALA A 105 -20.49 -6.58 10.61
CA ALA A 105 -19.85 -5.99 11.79
C ALA A 105 -20.59 -4.76 12.35
N LEU A 106 -21.52 -4.14 11.61
CA LEU A 106 -22.33 -3.02 12.08
C LEU A 106 -23.36 -3.49 13.14
N ASP A 107 -23.91 -4.70 12.94
CA ASP A 107 -24.84 -5.35 13.88
C ASP A 107 -24.49 -6.86 13.92
N PRO A 108 -23.48 -7.24 14.70
CA PRO A 108 -22.95 -8.59 14.68
C PRO A 108 -23.89 -9.60 15.36
N PRO A 109 -24.19 -10.75 14.70
CA PRO A 109 -25.03 -11.78 15.28
C PRO A 109 -24.30 -12.56 16.40
N PHE A 110 -25.06 -13.35 17.16
CA PHE A 110 -24.55 -14.29 18.17
C PHE A 110 -23.70 -13.68 19.29
N GLY A 111 -23.90 -12.40 19.61
CA GLY A 111 -23.15 -11.71 20.68
C GLY A 111 -21.68 -11.49 20.39
N LEU A 112 -21.26 -11.58 19.14
CA LEU A 112 -19.91 -11.20 18.71
C LEU A 112 -19.72 -9.68 18.83
N SER A 113 -18.50 -9.24 19.14
CA SER A 113 -18.22 -7.81 19.11
C SER A 113 -17.96 -7.33 17.67
N SER A 114 -18.40 -6.11 17.33
CA SER A 114 -18.11 -5.44 16.06
C SER A 114 -16.60 -5.43 15.76
N ALA A 115 -15.79 -5.16 16.78
CA ALA A 115 -14.33 -5.15 16.66
C ALA A 115 -13.78 -6.50 16.19
N THR A 116 -14.28 -7.61 16.73
CA THR A 116 -13.85 -8.96 16.33
C THR A 116 -14.20 -9.25 14.87
N VAL A 117 -15.42 -8.92 14.45
CA VAL A 117 -15.87 -9.16 13.07
C VAL A 117 -15.07 -8.31 12.08
N PHE A 118 -14.83 -7.02 12.39
CA PHE A 118 -13.94 -6.17 11.58
C PHE A 118 -12.52 -6.72 11.51
N PHE A 119 -11.95 -7.13 12.65
CA PHE A 119 -10.60 -7.66 12.72
C PHE A 119 -10.42 -8.91 11.85
N VAL A 120 -11.32 -9.90 12.00
CA VAL A 120 -11.30 -11.13 11.19
C VAL A 120 -11.48 -10.83 9.71
N SER A 121 -12.43 -9.98 9.36
CA SER A 121 -12.67 -9.55 7.98
C SER A 121 -11.43 -8.89 7.37
N ARG A 122 -10.76 -7.99 8.10
CA ARG A 122 -9.52 -7.34 7.65
C ARG A 122 -8.34 -8.32 7.53
N ALA A 123 -8.24 -9.30 8.42
CA ALA A 123 -7.25 -10.37 8.30
C ALA A 123 -7.49 -11.21 7.03
N CYS A 124 -8.74 -11.60 6.77
CA CYS A 124 -9.14 -12.28 5.52
C CYS A 124 -8.81 -11.46 4.28
N TRP A 125 -9.05 -10.12 4.31
CA TRP A 125 -8.62 -9.23 3.24
C TRP A 125 -7.11 -9.35 2.98
N GLY A 126 -6.30 -9.36 4.04
CA GLY A 126 -4.84 -9.51 3.97
C GLY A 126 -4.43 -10.80 3.25
N ILE A 127 -5.10 -11.93 3.56
CA ILE A 127 -4.89 -13.22 2.90
C ILE A 127 -5.19 -13.10 1.39
N GLY A 128 -6.37 -12.61 1.04
CA GLY A 128 -6.77 -12.43 -0.36
C GLY A 128 -5.81 -11.52 -1.12
N SER A 129 -5.38 -10.42 -0.48
CA SER A 129 -4.48 -9.45 -1.12
C SER A 129 -3.08 -10.00 -1.37
N ALA A 130 -2.56 -10.91 -0.55
CA ALA A 130 -1.28 -11.56 -0.78
C ALA A 130 -1.31 -12.38 -2.08
N PHE A 131 -2.34 -13.20 -2.28
CA PHE A 131 -2.51 -13.99 -3.50
C PHE A 131 -2.71 -13.13 -4.75
N VAL A 132 -3.53 -12.08 -4.64
CA VAL A 132 -3.78 -11.16 -5.77
C VAL A 132 -2.51 -10.40 -6.14
N PHE A 133 -1.77 -9.87 -5.16
CA PHE A 133 -0.62 -9.02 -5.42
C PHE A 133 0.54 -9.80 -6.04
N VAL A 134 0.89 -10.95 -5.43
CA VAL A 134 1.96 -11.82 -5.96
C VAL A 134 1.54 -12.42 -7.29
N GLY A 135 0.32 -12.95 -7.40
CA GLY A 135 -0.19 -13.55 -8.62
C GLY A 135 -0.32 -12.58 -9.80
N ALA A 136 -0.76 -11.33 -9.55
CA ALA A 136 -0.85 -10.30 -10.58
C ALA A 136 0.54 -9.98 -11.17
N PHE A 137 1.54 -9.77 -10.30
CA PHE A 137 2.90 -9.52 -10.74
C PHE A 137 3.47 -10.71 -11.53
N THR A 138 3.32 -11.93 -11.02
CA THR A 138 3.77 -13.16 -11.68
C THR A 138 3.09 -13.35 -13.03
N THR A 139 1.76 -13.19 -13.11
CA THR A 139 1.01 -13.34 -14.37
C THR A 139 1.50 -12.34 -15.42
N VAL A 140 1.60 -11.04 -15.06
CA VAL A 140 2.05 -10.00 -16.00
C VAL A 140 3.48 -10.25 -16.46
N THR A 141 4.39 -10.63 -15.56
CA THR A 141 5.80 -10.88 -15.94
C THR A 141 5.95 -12.11 -16.82
N HIS A 142 5.10 -13.12 -16.66
CA HIS A 142 5.15 -14.34 -17.45
C HIS A 142 4.58 -14.17 -18.87
N VAL A 143 3.43 -13.47 -19.01
CA VAL A 143 2.79 -13.28 -20.33
C VAL A 143 3.47 -12.19 -21.18
N THR A 144 4.47 -11.49 -20.63
CA THR A 144 5.17 -10.39 -21.30
C THR A 144 6.61 -10.74 -21.62
N THR A 145 7.16 -10.15 -22.68
CA THR A 145 8.57 -10.28 -23.06
C THR A 145 9.45 -9.27 -22.34
N ASP A 146 10.76 -9.50 -22.27
CA ASP A 146 11.71 -8.58 -21.65
C ASP A 146 11.64 -7.16 -22.25
N GLN A 147 11.32 -7.05 -23.54
CA GLN A 147 11.21 -5.77 -24.25
C GLN A 147 9.99 -4.93 -23.84
N ASN A 148 8.87 -5.56 -23.42
CA ASN A 148 7.63 -4.86 -23.11
C ASN A 148 7.16 -5.02 -21.67
N ARG A 149 7.83 -5.85 -20.84
CA ARG A 149 7.49 -6.14 -19.45
C ARG A 149 7.34 -4.86 -18.61
N GLY A 150 8.28 -3.92 -18.74
CA GLY A 150 8.22 -2.65 -17.99
C GLY A 150 6.95 -1.86 -18.26
N LYS A 151 6.49 -1.80 -19.52
CA LYS A 151 5.24 -1.14 -19.91
C LYS A 151 4.03 -1.78 -19.26
N TRP A 152 3.91 -3.10 -19.30
CA TRP A 152 2.76 -3.83 -18.79
C TRP A 152 2.71 -3.87 -17.25
N VAL A 153 3.84 -4.02 -16.59
CA VAL A 153 3.95 -3.86 -15.13
C VAL A 153 3.60 -2.44 -14.72
N GLY A 154 3.98 -1.43 -15.52
CA GLY A 154 3.59 -0.04 -15.33
C GLY A 154 2.06 0.14 -15.37
N TYR A 155 1.36 -0.48 -16.32
CA TYR A 155 -0.11 -0.42 -16.38
C TYR A 155 -0.77 -1.12 -15.19
N MET A 156 -0.26 -2.29 -14.78
CA MET A 156 -0.75 -2.98 -13.57
C MET A 156 -0.61 -2.10 -12.32
N ARG A 157 0.57 -1.50 -12.12
CA ARG A 157 0.79 -0.57 -11.00
C ARG A 157 -0.06 0.70 -11.12
N GLY A 158 -0.30 1.19 -12.33
CA GLY A 158 -1.22 2.29 -12.61
C GLY A 158 -2.64 1.98 -12.20
N GLY A 159 -3.15 0.79 -12.52
CA GLY A 159 -4.46 0.33 -12.09
C GLY A 159 -4.61 0.34 -10.57
N GLN A 160 -3.62 -0.18 -9.85
CA GLN A 160 -3.59 -0.16 -8.39
C GLN A 160 -3.53 1.28 -7.83
N SER A 161 -2.71 2.14 -8.43
CA SER A 161 -2.53 3.53 -8.00
C SER A 161 -3.78 4.39 -8.25
N LEU A 162 -4.65 4.03 -9.20
CA LEU A 162 -5.91 4.70 -9.45
C LEU A 162 -7.06 4.09 -8.63
N GLY A 163 -7.06 2.76 -8.42
CA GLY A 163 -8.12 2.08 -7.69
C GLY A 163 -8.21 2.53 -6.23
N PHE A 164 -7.09 2.61 -5.54
CA PHE A 164 -7.08 2.98 -4.13
C PHE A 164 -7.62 4.40 -3.87
N PRO A 165 -7.19 5.48 -4.58
CA PRO A 165 -7.80 6.80 -4.44
C PRO A 165 -9.28 6.84 -4.79
N THR A 166 -9.69 6.11 -5.84
CA THR A 166 -11.11 5.97 -6.18
C THR A 166 -11.90 5.40 -5.00
N GLY A 167 -11.36 4.39 -4.33
CA GLY A 167 -11.94 3.82 -3.12
C GLY A 167 -12.00 4.81 -1.95
N LEU A 168 -10.97 5.65 -1.76
CA LEU A 168 -10.98 6.70 -0.74
C LEU A 168 -12.10 7.71 -0.99
N VAL A 169 -12.25 8.19 -2.24
CA VAL A 169 -13.31 9.13 -2.62
C VAL A 169 -14.69 8.48 -2.44
N LEU A 170 -14.90 7.31 -3.03
CA LEU A 170 -16.17 6.60 -2.93
C LEU A 170 -16.53 6.27 -1.48
N GLY A 171 -15.54 5.83 -0.68
CA GLY A 171 -15.73 5.54 0.74
C GLY A 171 -16.22 6.75 1.52
N GLY A 172 -15.57 7.90 1.34
CA GLY A 172 -15.97 9.16 2.00
C GLY A 172 -17.35 9.64 1.54
N LEU A 173 -17.56 9.72 0.21
CA LEU A 173 -18.83 10.21 -0.37
C LEU A 173 -20.03 9.34 -0.03
N LEU A 174 -19.89 8.01 -0.21
CA LEU A 174 -20.99 7.07 0.03
C LEU A 174 -21.32 6.99 1.53
N THR A 175 -20.31 6.99 2.39
CA THR A 175 -20.53 6.98 3.84
C THR A 175 -21.28 8.21 4.31
N GLU A 176 -20.95 9.39 3.78
CA GLU A 176 -21.63 10.63 4.16
C GLU A 176 -23.04 10.73 3.59
N SER A 177 -23.24 10.30 2.33
CA SER A 177 -24.52 10.48 1.65
C SER A 177 -25.54 9.41 1.95
N TYR A 178 -25.10 8.16 2.17
CA TYR A 178 -25.95 6.98 2.28
C TYR A 178 -25.71 6.15 3.54
N GLY A 179 -24.53 6.27 4.15
CA GLY A 179 -24.15 5.54 5.36
C GLY A 179 -23.05 4.50 5.12
N TYR A 180 -22.64 3.86 6.24
CA TYR A 180 -21.51 2.93 6.23
C TYR A 180 -21.82 1.62 5.49
N ALA A 181 -23.06 1.11 5.64
CA ALA A 181 -23.46 -0.15 5.04
C ALA A 181 -23.38 -0.07 3.51
N GLU A 182 -23.91 1.00 2.93
CA GLU A 182 -23.96 1.22 1.48
C GLU A 182 -22.56 1.38 0.89
N ALA A 183 -21.67 2.10 1.60
CA ALA A 183 -20.27 2.22 1.19
C ALA A 183 -19.58 0.85 1.13
N PHE A 184 -19.82 -0.01 2.13
CA PHE A 184 -19.26 -1.36 2.16
C PHE A 184 -19.90 -2.28 1.10
N LEU A 185 -21.21 -2.19 0.87
CA LEU A 185 -21.90 -2.96 -0.17
C LEU A 185 -21.35 -2.64 -1.56
N VAL A 186 -21.18 -1.36 -1.89
CA VAL A 186 -20.58 -0.94 -3.17
C VAL A 186 -19.16 -1.48 -3.33
N ALA A 187 -18.35 -1.42 -2.26
CA ALA A 187 -17.00 -1.97 -2.25
C ALA A 187 -16.99 -3.50 -2.48
N GLY A 188 -17.94 -4.22 -1.86
CA GLY A 188 -18.10 -5.66 -2.02
C GLY A 188 -18.52 -6.05 -3.44
N VAL A 189 -19.49 -5.35 -4.00
CA VAL A 189 -19.94 -5.57 -5.39
C VAL A 189 -18.79 -5.30 -6.37
N ALA A 190 -18.03 -4.20 -6.21
CA ALA A 190 -16.88 -3.91 -7.04
C ALA A 190 -15.80 -5.01 -6.95
N GLY A 191 -15.53 -5.52 -5.74
CA GLY A 191 -14.60 -6.63 -5.53
C GLY A 191 -15.04 -7.95 -6.15
N LEU A 192 -16.34 -8.31 -6.05
CA LEU A 192 -16.89 -9.49 -6.71
C LEU A 192 -16.89 -9.34 -8.23
N PHE A 193 -17.14 -8.15 -8.76
CA PHE A 193 -16.99 -7.88 -10.18
C PHE A 193 -15.56 -8.15 -10.67
N ALA A 194 -14.55 -7.74 -9.89
CA ALA A 194 -13.15 -8.08 -10.17
C ALA A 194 -12.93 -9.60 -10.21
N ALA A 195 -13.54 -10.35 -9.28
CA ALA A 195 -13.45 -11.81 -9.25
C ALA A 195 -14.09 -12.46 -10.50
N VAL A 196 -15.22 -11.94 -10.96
CA VAL A 196 -15.89 -12.41 -12.19
C VAL A 196 -15.02 -12.14 -13.42
N VAL A 197 -14.49 -10.93 -13.57
CA VAL A 197 -13.58 -10.58 -14.68
C VAL A 197 -12.35 -11.49 -14.66
N ALA A 198 -11.75 -11.69 -13.50
CA ALA A 198 -10.59 -12.56 -13.34
C ALA A 198 -10.94 -14.03 -13.69
N PHE A 199 -12.12 -14.52 -13.29
CA PHE A 199 -12.57 -15.89 -13.60
C PHE A 199 -12.69 -16.13 -15.10
N VAL A 200 -13.22 -15.15 -15.84
CA VAL A 200 -13.45 -15.26 -17.29
C VAL A 200 -12.14 -15.16 -18.07
N VAL A 201 -11.23 -14.25 -17.69
CA VAL A 201 -10.11 -13.81 -18.54
C VAL A 201 -8.76 -14.40 -18.12
N LEU A 202 -8.52 -14.63 -16.80
CA LEU A 202 -7.17 -15.01 -16.37
C LEU A 202 -6.77 -16.41 -16.88
N PRO A 203 -5.62 -16.53 -17.56
CA PRO A 203 -5.01 -17.82 -17.90
C PRO A 203 -4.41 -18.47 -16.65
N ASN A 204 -4.19 -19.77 -16.71
CA ASN A 204 -3.32 -20.43 -15.74
C ASN A 204 -1.89 -20.32 -16.24
N VAL A 205 -1.03 -19.77 -15.40
CA VAL A 205 0.39 -19.60 -15.69
C VAL A 205 1.16 -20.36 -14.61
N ASP A 206 2.06 -21.24 -15.06
CA ASP A 206 2.98 -21.90 -14.15
C ASP A 206 4.03 -20.88 -13.72
N SER A 207 4.15 -20.66 -12.41
CA SER A 207 5.07 -19.65 -11.89
C SER A 207 6.35 -20.30 -11.38
N THR A 208 7.49 -19.75 -11.80
CA THR A 208 8.76 -19.92 -11.12
C THR A 208 9.09 -18.61 -10.42
N VAL A 209 8.56 -18.41 -9.23
CA VAL A 209 8.90 -17.22 -8.42
C VAL A 209 10.32 -17.39 -7.90
N SER A 210 11.26 -16.68 -8.51
CA SER A 210 12.61 -16.59 -7.98
C SER A 210 12.57 -16.00 -6.57
N SER A 211 13.07 -16.77 -5.62
CA SER A 211 13.28 -16.53 -4.18
C SER A 211 13.03 -15.10 -3.69
N THR A 212 11.90 -14.89 -3.01
CA THR A 212 11.68 -13.72 -2.16
C THR A 212 12.65 -13.79 -0.96
N THR A 213 13.25 -12.64 -0.62
CA THR A 213 14.10 -12.51 0.57
C THR A 213 13.33 -13.01 1.80
N ARG A 214 13.86 -14.02 2.50
CA ARG A 214 13.23 -14.53 3.72
C ARG A 214 13.42 -13.53 4.85
N LEU A 215 12.38 -13.30 5.65
CA LEU A 215 12.43 -12.38 6.79
C LEU A 215 13.61 -12.67 7.74
N ARG A 216 14.05 -13.92 7.85
CA ARG A 216 15.19 -14.34 8.69
C ARG A 216 16.54 -13.84 8.18
N ASP A 217 16.66 -13.50 6.90
CA ASP A 217 17.92 -13.06 6.27
C ASP A 217 18.13 -11.54 6.43
N LEU A 218 17.07 -10.80 6.83
CA LEU A 218 17.09 -9.34 7.02
C LEU A 218 18.21 -8.85 7.97
N PRO A 219 18.43 -9.46 9.16
CA PRO A 219 19.45 -8.95 10.08
C PRO A 219 20.87 -8.98 9.51
N GLN A 220 21.17 -9.99 8.68
CA GLN A 220 22.49 -10.12 8.04
C GLN A 220 22.67 -9.05 6.96
N VAL A 221 21.65 -8.86 6.12
CA VAL A 221 21.67 -7.87 5.03
C VAL A 221 21.77 -6.44 5.59
N VAL A 222 20.99 -6.12 6.63
CA VAL A 222 20.98 -4.78 7.24
C VAL A 222 22.30 -4.47 7.96
N ARG A 223 22.96 -5.47 8.57
CA ARG A 223 24.26 -5.30 9.22
C ARG A 223 25.43 -5.16 8.25
N ALA A 224 25.24 -5.50 6.99
CA ALA A 224 26.29 -5.44 5.99
C ALA A 224 26.71 -4.00 5.66
N ASP A 225 25.76 -3.05 5.70
CA ASP A 225 26.06 -1.64 5.40
C ASP A 225 25.01 -0.69 6.03
N ASN A 226 25.48 0.37 6.68
CA ASN A 226 24.64 1.39 7.31
C ASN A 226 23.73 2.13 6.31
N ARG A 227 24.11 2.20 5.04
CA ARG A 227 23.30 2.81 3.97
C ARG A 227 22.01 2.05 3.76
N ILE A 228 22.03 0.70 3.85
CA ILE A 228 20.82 -0.14 3.77
C ILE A 228 19.87 0.18 4.92
N LEU A 229 20.41 0.35 6.13
CA LEU A 229 19.62 0.75 7.30
C LEU A 229 19.01 2.15 7.09
N GLY A 230 19.80 3.12 6.61
CA GLY A 230 19.34 4.49 6.34
C GLY A 230 18.20 4.54 5.31
N ILE A 231 18.35 3.83 4.18
CA ILE A 231 17.31 3.71 3.15
C ILE A 231 16.06 3.00 3.70
N GLY A 232 16.27 1.91 4.43
CA GLY A 232 15.18 1.16 5.07
C GLY A 232 14.42 2.03 6.07
N PHE A 233 15.14 2.76 6.94
CA PHE A 233 14.54 3.67 7.91
C PHE A 233 13.79 4.83 7.23
N ALA A 234 14.33 5.42 6.17
CA ALA A 234 13.65 6.46 5.41
C ALA A 234 12.33 5.94 4.80
N ASN A 235 12.35 4.75 4.18
CA ASN A 235 11.12 4.14 3.65
C ASN A 235 10.13 3.77 4.77
N PHE A 236 10.62 3.22 5.89
CA PHE A 236 9.80 2.98 7.07
C PHE A 236 9.11 4.26 7.53
N SER A 237 9.87 5.34 7.72
CA SER A 237 9.37 6.63 8.20
C SER A 237 8.31 7.22 7.29
N VAL A 238 8.58 7.27 5.97
CA VAL A 238 7.62 7.78 4.99
C VAL A 238 6.34 6.94 4.99
N ARG A 239 6.45 5.62 5.04
CA ARG A 239 5.28 4.74 5.06
C ARG A 239 4.52 4.78 6.39
N PHE A 240 5.24 4.90 7.51
CA PHE A 240 4.66 5.03 8.85
C PHE A 240 3.85 6.31 8.96
N LEU A 241 4.41 7.44 8.54
CA LEU A 241 3.75 8.73 8.63
C LEU A 241 2.63 8.88 7.60
N TYR A 242 2.87 8.50 6.34
CA TYR A 242 1.88 8.66 5.28
C TYR A 242 0.76 7.63 5.34
N ALA A 243 1.11 6.36 5.11
CA ALA A 243 0.12 5.29 4.99
C ALA A 243 -0.39 4.80 6.36
N GLY A 244 0.38 5.04 7.41
CA GLY A 244 0.01 4.74 8.78
C GLY A 244 -0.75 5.88 9.45
N ILE A 245 -0.12 7.02 9.66
CA ILE A 245 -0.71 8.13 10.41
C ILE A 245 -1.71 8.91 9.55
N LEU A 246 -1.26 9.59 8.49
CA LEU A 246 -2.12 10.50 7.72
C LEU A 246 -3.40 9.81 7.23
N LEU A 247 -3.29 8.68 6.51
CA LEU A 247 -4.47 8.02 5.96
C LEU A 247 -5.43 7.47 7.02
N SER A 248 -4.98 7.26 8.26
CA SER A 248 -5.82 6.78 9.35
C SER A 248 -6.50 7.91 10.14
N THR A 249 -5.94 9.13 10.12
CA THR A 249 -6.39 10.23 10.98
C THR A 249 -6.96 11.42 10.21
N VAL A 250 -6.75 11.52 8.90
CA VAL A 250 -7.23 12.67 8.13
C VAL A 250 -8.76 12.83 8.17
N VAL A 251 -9.53 11.74 8.25
CA VAL A 251 -10.98 11.81 8.41
C VAL A 251 -11.38 12.39 9.78
N LEU A 252 -10.65 12.07 10.84
CA LEU A 252 -10.84 12.67 12.15
C LEU A 252 -10.47 14.15 12.13
N TYR A 253 -9.38 14.49 11.44
CA TYR A 253 -8.92 15.86 11.27
C TYR A 253 -9.93 16.73 10.54
N THR A 254 -10.49 16.26 9.41
CA THR A 254 -11.49 16.99 8.64
C THR A 254 -12.80 17.18 9.44
N ASN A 255 -13.23 16.16 10.18
CA ASN A 255 -14.41 16.25 11.04
C ASN A 255 -14.18 17.17 12.26
N GLN A 256 -13.02 17.11 12.93
CA GLN A 256 -12.73 17.94 14.12
C GLN A 256 -12.58 19.43 13.78
N ASN A 257 -12.18 19.77 12.56
CA ASN A 257 -11.96 21.15 12.13
C ASN A 257 -13.05 21.66 11.19
N ASP A 258 -14.18 20.96 11.07
CA ASP A 258 -15.32 21.30 10.20
C ASP A 258 -14.89 21.59 8.75
N ILE A 259 -13.92 20.82 8.23
CA ILE A 259 -13.40 20.99 6.87
C ILE A 259 -14.34 20.28 5.90
N GLY A 260 -15.05 21.07 5.11
CA GLY A 260 -15.96 20.60 4.08
C GLY A 260 -15.70 21.27 2.73
N PHE A 261 -16.29 20.74 1.66
CA PHE A 261 -16.22 21.29 0.30
C PHE A 261 -17.61 21.32 -0.32
N GLY A 262 -18.18 22.52 -0.46
CA GLY A 262 -19.54 22.68 -0.95
C GLY A 262 -20.57 22.06 0.00
N THR A 263 -21.26 21.01 -0.45
CA THR A 263 -22.25 20.26 0.35
C THR A 263 -21.66 19.09 1.14
N LEU A 264 -20.35 18.81 0.97
CA LEU A 264 -19.67 17.69 1.62
C LEU A 264 -19.13 18.13 2.97
N GLY A 265 -19.47 17.41 4.02
CA GLY A 265 -18.90 17.53 5.36
C GLY A 265 -17.56 16.82 5.51
N GLY A 266 -17.10 16.68 6.74
CA GLY A 266 -15.75 16.20 7.02
C GLY A 266 -15.44 14.81 6.50
N THR A 267 -16.39 13.88 6.53
CA THR A 267 -16.15 12.48 6.06
C THR A 267 -16.00 12.42 4.54
N GLY A 268 -16.90 13.06 3.78
CA GLY A 268 -16.80 13.16 2.33
C GLY A 268 -15.58 13.95 1.88
N ALA A 269 -15.31 15.07 2.56
CA ALA A 269 -14.12 15.89 2.31
C ALA A 269 -12.82 15.09 2.52
N SER A 270 -12.74 14.22 3.52
CA SER A 270 -11.56 13.39 3.80
C SER A 270 -11.19 12.49 2.62
N GLY A 271 -12.18 11.89 1.96
CA GLY A 271 -11.97 11.08 0.76
C GLY A 271 -11.31 11.87 -0.37
N LEU A 272 -11.80 13.10 -0.65
CA LEU A 272 -11.20 14.00 -1.63
C LEU A 272 -9.78 14.42 -1.25
N VAL A 273 -9.58 14.80 0.01
CA VAL A 273 -8.27 15.20 0.56
C VAL A 273 -7.25 14.07 0.41
N MET A 274 -7.64 12.83 0.78
CA MET A 274 -6.79 11.66 0.59
C MET A 274 -6.47 11.42 -0.89
N ALA A 275 -7.45 11.56 -1.78
CA ALA A 275 -7.25 11.40 -3.22
C ALA A 275 -6.26 12.43 -3.77
N VAL A 276 -6.34 13.70 -3.33
CA VAL A 276 -5.37 14.75 -3.71
C VAL A 276 -3.94 14.32 -3.32
N SER A 277 -3.74 13.80 -2.10
CA SER A 277 -2.42 13.36 -1.67
C SER A 277 -1.87 12.20 -2.52
N VAL A 278 -2.71 11.19 -2.84
CA VAL A 278 -2.30 10.05 -3.67
C VAL A 278 -2.04 10.45 -5.11
N LEU A 279 -2.86 11.34 -5.68
CA LEU A 279 -2.66 11.87 -7.03
C LEU A 279 -1.36 12.68 -7.11
N SER A 280 -1.10 13.57 -6.15
CA SER A 280 0.14 14.34 -6.08
C SER A 280 1.37 13.43 -5.97
N MET A 281 1.29 12.39 -5.14
CA MET A 281 2.33 11.34 -5.04
C MET A 281 2.54 10.64 -6.38
N SER A 282 1.46 10.22 -7.04
CA SER A 282 1.53 9.47 -8.30
C SER A 282 2.12 10.32 -9.43
N LEU A 283 1.71 11.59 -9.53
CA LEU A 283 2.26 12.53 -10.50
C LEU A 283 3.76 12.76 -10.26
N THR A 284 4.17 12.98 -9.00
CA THR A 284 5.58 13.18 -8.66
C THR A 284 6.42 11.95 -9.02
N ASN A 285 5.91 10.74 -8.77
CA ASN A 285 6.60 9.50 -9.13
C ASN A 285 6.95 9.39 -10.63
N LEU A 286 6.11 9.98 -11.52
CA LEU A 286 6.36 9.93 -12.97
C LEU A 286 7.60 10.73 -13.40
N PHE A 287 7.92 11.81 -12.68
CA PHE A 287 8.97 12.75 -13.07
C PHE A 287 10.24 12.59 -12.22
N VAL A 288 10.10 12.25 -10.94
CA VAL A 288 11.22 12.27 -9.99
C VAL A 288 12.32 11.26 -10.32
N GLY A 289 11.97 10.12 -10.91
CA GLY A 289 12.96 9.13 -11.34
C GLY A 289 13.95 9.72 -12.35
N ARG A 290 13.43 10.35 -13.43
CA ARG A 290 14.25 11.00 -14.45
C ARG A 290 15.05 12.18 -13.88
N LEU A 291 14.45 12.97 -12.99
CA LEU A 291 15.13 14.07 -12.32
C LEU A 291 16.30 13.54 -11.48
N SER A 292 16.06 12.50 -10.68
CA SER A 292 17.08 11.85 -9.86
C SER A 292 18.25 11.28 -10.68
N ASP A 293 17.95 10.72 -11.87
CA ASP A 293 18.98 10.20 -12.77
C ASP A 293 19.86 11.29 -13.40
N SER A 294 19.35 12.52 -13.51
CA SER A 294 20.07 13.67 -14.07
C SER A 294 20.95 14.43 -13.07
N LEU A 295 20.84 14.11 -11.77
CA LEU A 295 21.54 14.79 -10.71
C LEU A 295 22.80 13.99 -10.28
N PRO A 296 23.83 14.68 -9.75
CA PRO A 296 25.07 14.03 -9.30
C PRO A 296 24.87 12.98 -8.20
N SER A 297 23.85 13.14 -7.38
CA SER A 297 23.50 12.21 -6.30
C SER A 297 21.99 12.10 -6.12
N ARG A 298 21.51 10.90 -5.79
CA ARG A 298 20.10 10.61 -5.44
C ARG A 298 19.65 11.41 -4.21
N THR A 299 20.54 11.74 -3.31
CA THR A 299 20.25 12.51 -2.09
C THR A 299 19.73 13.92 -2.39
N TYR A 300 20.13 14.52 -3.55
CA TYR A 300 19.62 15.82 -3.99
C TYR A 300 18.13 15.85 -4.31
N THR A 301 17.50 14.69 -4.53
CA THR A 301 16.05 14.58 -4.67
C THR A 301 15.39 14.14 -3.37
N VAL A 302 16.01 13.21 -2.63
CA VAL A 302 15.45 12.64 -1.39
C VAL A 302 15.31 13.69 -0.29
N LEU A 303 16.36 14.49 -0.05
CA LEU A 303 16.36 15.47 1.05
C LEU A 303 15.31 16.57 0.87
N PRO A 304 15.21 17.27 -0.29
CA PRO A 304 14.13 18.23 -0.51
C PRO A 304 12.73 17.60 -0.43
N ALA A 305 12.57 16.37 -0.92
CA ALA A 305 11.31 15.66 -0.82
C ALA A 305 10.90 15.37 0.64
N LEU A 306 11.85 14.98 1.51
CA LEU A 306 11.60 14.82 2.94
C LEU A 306 11.26 16.15 3.62
N VAL A 307 11.94 17.25 3.24
CA VAL A 307 11.62 18.60 3.75
C VAL A 307 10.19 19.00 3.36
N LEU A 308 9.81 18.80 2.10
CA LEU A 308 8.43 19.02 1.65
C LEU A 308 7.43 18.13 2.43
N PHE A 309 7.77 16.87 2.65
CA PHE A 309 6.96 15.94 3.43
C PHE A 309 6.69 16.47 4.84
N GLY A 310 7.73 16.96 5.54
CA GLY A 310 7.60 17.59 6.85
C GLY A 310 6.82 18.90 6.81
N ALA A 311 7.07 19.76 5.79
CA ALA A 311 6.36 21.02 5.61
C ALA A 311 4.85 20.81 5.42
N GLY A 312 4.44 19.74 4.68
CA GLY A 312 3.04 19.39 4.54
C GLY A 312 2.38 19.02 5.88
N PHE A 313 3.03 18.26 6.74
CA PHE A 313 2.55 17.99 8.10
C PHE A 313 2.50 19.25 8.97
N ALA A 314 3.48 20.15 8.85
CA ALA A 314 3.46 21.43 9.54
C ALA A 314 2.26 22.29 9.09
N LEU A 315 1.96 22.32 7.79
CA LEU A 315 0.78 23.03 7.26
C LEU A 315 -0.52 22.47 7.85
N LEU A 316 -0.69 21.15 7.92
CA LEU A 316 -1.86 20.53 8.55
C LEU A 316 -1.97 20.85 10.04
N GLY A 317 -0.84 20.84 10.78
CA GLY A 317 -0.85 21.13 12.20
C GLY A 317 -1.09 22.60 12.55
N LEU A 318 -0.63 23.54 11.69
CA LEU A 318 -0.66 24.98 11.96
C LEU A 318 -1.82 25.72 11.30
N LEU A 319 -2.33 25.21 10.16
CA LEU A 319 -3.35 25.87 9.33
C LEU A 319 -4.55 24.92 9.08
N PRO A 320 -5.40 24.65 10.10
CA PRO A 320 -6.56 23.76 9.97
C PRO A 320 -7.71 24.44 9.21
N THR A 321 -7.46 24.79 7.95
CA THR A 321 -8.43 25.37 7.02
C THR A 321 -8.58 24.48 5.79
N ALA A 322 -9.66 24.60 5.03
CA ALA A 322 -9.88 23.83 3.82
C ALA A 322 -8.71 23.98 2.83
N LEU A 323 -8.24 25.21 2.59
CA LEU A 323 -7.10 25.47 1.72
C LEU A 323 -5.79 24.90 2.31
N GLY A 324 -5.51 25.14 3.59
CA GLY A 324 -4.32 24.62 4.28
C GLY A 324 -4.28 23.09 4.23
N THR A 325 -5.43 22.43 4.36
CA THR A 325 -5.56 20.97 4.28
C THR A 325 -5.23 20.47 2.87
N VAL A 326 -5.85 21.03 1.83
CA VAL A 326 -5.61 20.60 0.43
C VAL A 326 -4.15 20.81 0.05
N VAL A 327 -3.59 21.99 0.37
CA VAL A 327 -2.18 22.30 0.08
C VAL A 327 -1.26 21.39 0.89
N GLY A 328 -1.53 21.22 2.19
CA GLY A 328 -0.74 20.37 3.08
C GLY A 328 -0.65 18.93 2.59
N VAL A 329 -1.79 18.30 2.23
CA VAL A 329 -1.79 16.92 1.73
C VAL A 329 -1.18 16.80 0.33
N ALA A 330 -1.33 17.83 -0.53
CA ALA A 330 -0.67 17.84 -1.83
C ALA A 330 0.85 17.90 -1.68
N VAL A 331 1.36 18.74 -0.78
CA VAL A 331 2.80 18.84 -0.46
C VAL A 331 3.31 17.55 0.17
N ILE A 332 2.54 16.92 1.08
CA ILE A 332 2.85 15.58 1.60
C ILE A 332 2.95 14.57 0.46
N GLY A 333 1.99 14.55 -0.46
CA GLY A 333 1.99 13.66 -1.61
C GLY A 333 3.25 13.84 -2.49
N ILE A 334 3.62 15.09 -2.77
CA ILE A 334 4.87 15.42 -3.50
C ILE A 334 6.09 14.88 -2.75
N GLY A 335 6.16 15.09 -1.45
CA GLY A 335 7.24 14.58 -0.60
C GLY A 335 7.37 13.06 -0.66
N VAL A 336 6.27 12.34 -0.49
CA VAL A 336 6.23 10.86 -0.58
C VAL A 336 6.65 10.38 -1.97
N GLY A 337 6.10 10.99 -3.03
CA GLY A 337 6.45 10.65 -4.41
C GLY A 337 7.90 10.96 -4.75
N GLY A 338 8.47 12.02 -4.15
CA GLY A 338 9.84 12.43 -4.34
C GLY A 338 10.89 11.54 -3.64
N THR A 339 10.50 10.71 -2.68
CA THR A 339 11.42 9.85 -1.91
C THR A 339 11.54 8.44 -2.46
N GLY A 340 10.43 7.80 -2.85
CA GLY A 340 10.38 6.36 -3.16
C GLY A 340 11.30 5.94 -4.31
N PRO A 341 11.12 6.44 -5.54
CA PRO A 341 11.94 6.06 -6.69
C PRO A 341 13.43 6.35 -6.51
N PRO A 342 13.89 7.52 -6.00
CA PRO A 342 15.29 7.78 -5.78
C PRO A 342 15.95 6.87 -4.73
N LEU A 343 15.25 6.54 -3.63
CA LEU A 343 15.75 5.60 -2.62
C LEU A 343 15.91 4.20 -3.18
N MET A 344 14.95 3.75 -4.02
CA MET A 344 15.05 2.45 -4.67
C MET A 344 16.18 2.42 -5.70
N ALA A 345 16.38 3.51 -6.45
CA ALA A 345 17.49 3.66 -7.38
C ALA A 345 18.84 3.65 -6.66
N TYR A 346 18.97 4.40 -5.56
CA TYR A 346 20.19 4.38 -4.71
C TYR A 346 20.52 2.97 -4.22
N LEU A 347 19.47 2.21 -3.83
CA LEU A 347 19.66 0.82 -3.44
C LEU A 347 20.19 -0.05 -4.60
N GLY A 348 19.74 0.21 -5.81
CA GLY A 348 20.25 -0.42 -7.03
C GLY A 348 21.70 -0.05 -7.32
N ASP A 349 22.06 1.23 -7.11
CA ASP A 349 23.42 1.75 -7.35
C ASP A 349 24.45 1.11 -6.40
N ILE A 350 24.07 0.80 -5.14
CA ILE A 350 24.96 0.14 -4.18
C ILE A 350 24.93 -1.39 -4.23
N ALA A 351 23.94 -2.00 -4.90
CA ALA A 351 23.79 -3.44 -4.94
C ALA A 351 24.92 -4.13 -5.73
N PRO A 352 25.58 -5.15 -5.19
CA PRO A 352 26.45 -6.00 -5.98
C PRO A 352 25.65 -6.73 -7.06
N GLY A 353 26.28 -7.05 -8.20
CA GLY A 353 25.60 -7.68 -9.33
C GLY A 353 24.78 -8.92 -8.93
N GLY A 354 23.45 -8.85 -9.09
CA GLY A 354 22.50 -9.93 -8.79
C GLY A 354 21.71 -9.79 -7.48
N ASP A 355 22.13 -8.98 -6.51
CA ASP A 355 21.48 -8.86 -5.19
C ASP A 355 20.41 -7.74 -5.10
N VAL A 356 20.13 -7.03 -6.19
CA VAL A 356 19.10 -5.96 -6.25
C VAL A 356 17.74 -6.47 -5.75
N GLY A 357 17.38 -7.69 -6.09
CA GLY A 357 16.12 -8.30 -5.63
C GLY A 357 16.06 -8.50 -4.12
N LYS A 358 17.15 -8.93 -3.48
CA LYS A 358 17.22 -9.11 -2.02
C LYS A 358 17.12 -7.76 -1.31
N LEU A 359 17.88 -6.76 -1.76
CA LEU A 359 17.85 -5.42 -1.18
C LEU A 359 16.49 -4.75 -1.37
N GLY A 360 15.86 -4.91 -2.55
CA GLY A 360 14.48 -4.47 -2.79
C GLY A 360 13.47 -5.15 -1.86
N GLY A 361 13.66 -6.43 -1.54
CA GLY A 361 12.89 -7.15 -0.53
C GLY A 361 13.00 -6.52 0.86
N VAL A 362 14.24 -6.21 1.30
CA VAL A 362 14.50 -5.51 2.57
C VAL A 362 13.78 -4.16 2.61
N TYR A 363 13.94 -3.36 1.57
CA TYR A 363 13.27 -2.06 1.41
C TYR A 363 11.74 -2.17 1.58
N ASN A 364 11.12 -3.14 0.92
CA ASN A 364 9.68 -3.35 1.01
C ASN A 364 9.25 -3.77 2.43
N VAL A 365 10.02 -4.63 3.11
CA VAL A 365 9.71 -5.05 4.49
C VAL A 365 9.73 -3.87 5.45
N PHE A 366 10.72 -2.97 5.35
CA PHE A 366 10.74 -1.73 6.15
C PHE A 366 9.49 -0.87 5.89
N GLY A 367 9.10 -0.71 4.63
CA GLY A 367 7.90 0.03 4.25
C GLY A 367 6.59 -0.61 4.76
N ASP A 368 6.48 -1.93 4.66
CA ASP A 368 5.31 -2.67 5.15
C ASP A 368 5.22 -2.63 6.68
N LEU A 369 6.36 -2.71 7.40
CA LEU A 369 6.41 -2.50 8.84
C LEU A 369 5.94 -1.10 9.23
N GLY A 370 6.43 -0.06 8.54
CA GLY A 370 5.96 1.32 8.77
C GLY A 370 4.45 1.45 8.58
N SER A 371 3.94 0.96 7.45
CA SER A 371 2.51 0.98 7.15
C SER A 371 1.65 0.17 8.13
N THR A 372 2.21 -0.88 8.74
CA THR A 372 1.52 -1.73 9.70
C THR A 372 1.50 -1.10 11.09
N LEU A 373 2.63 -0.55 11.53
CA LEU A 373 2.75 0.03 12.88
C LEU A 373 2.11 1.41 12.98
N GLY A 374 2.04 2.16 11.87
CA GLY A 374 1.50 3.52 11.88
C GLY A 374 0.10 3.65 12.46
N PRO A 375 -0.93 2.91 12.01
CA PRO A 375 -2.28 3.03 12.54
C PRO A 375 -2.41 2.64 14.02
N LEU A 376 -1.52 1.77 14.53
CA LEU A 376 -1.48 1.38 15.95
C LEU A 376 -1.08 2.55 16.85
N VAL A 377 -0.24 3.44 16.33
CA VAL A 377 0.23 4.64 17.04
C VAL A 377 -0.68 5.83 16.76
N ALA A 378 -1.14 5.98 15.52
CA ALA A 378 -1.90 7.12 15.04
C ALA A 378 -3.14 7.42 15.91
N LEU A 379 -4.07 6.48 15.99
CA LEU A 379 -5.35 6.73 16.64
C LEU A 379 -5.23 6.95 18.16
N PRO A 380 -4.41 6.20 18.92
CA PRO A 380 -4.12 6.54 20.32
C PRO A 380 -3.44 7.90 20.49
N LEU A 381 -2.47 8.23 19.63
CA LEU A 381 -1.75 9.50 19.70
C LEU A 381 -2.69 10.68 19.39
N ALA A 382 -3.51 10.56 18.33
CA ALA A 382 -4.54 11.55 18.01
C ALA A 382 -5.54 11.77 19.16
N SER A 383 -5.91 10.72 19.88
CA SER A 383 -6.79 10.82 21.04
C SER A 383 -6.13 11.50 22.25
N ALA A 384 -4.81 11.42 22.38
CA ALA A 384 -4.05 11.98 23.50
C ALA A 384 -3.68 13.45 23.31
N VAL A 385 -3.26 13.85 22.09
CA VAL A 385 -2.72 15.20 21.83
C VAL A 385 -3.52 15.98 20.78
N GLY A 386 -4.60 15.41 20.27
CA GLY A 386 -5.35 15.93 19.13
C GLY A 386 -4.66 15.65 17.79
N VAL A 387 -5.43 15.65 16.69
CA VAL A 387 -4.87 15.30 15.36
C VAL A 387 -3.87 16.34 14.86
N ALA A 388 -4.14 17.64 15.13
CA ALA A 388 -3.19 18.70 14.77
C ALA A 388 -1.86 18.56 15.53
N GLY A 389 -1.91 18.25 16.83
CA GLY A 389 -0.73 17.99 17.65
C GLY A 389 0.06 16.75 17.18
N GLU A 390 -0.64 15.69 16.78
CA GLU A 390 -0.05 14.51 16.16
C GLU A 390 0.73 14.87 14.89
N TYR A 391 0.16 15.69 14.00
CA TYR A 391 0.84 16.12 12.78
C TYR A 391 2.10 16.96 13.06
N LEU A 392 2.11 17.77 14.11
CA LEU A 392 3.32 18.49 14.54
C LEU A 392 4.39 17.53 15.09
N ILE A 393 4.01 16.47 15.81
CA ILE A 393 4.95 15.40 16.21
C ILE A 393 5.54 14.70 14.98
N CYS A 394 4.74 14.49 13.93
CA CYS A 394 5.24 13.93 12.67
C CYS A 394 6.36 14.77 12.05
N VAL A 395 6.31 16.10 12.17
CA VAL A 395 7.40 16.97 11.71
C VAL A 395 8.71 16.61 12.42
N GLY A 396 8.69 16.42 13.74
CA GLY A 396 9.87 16.01 14.51
C GLY A 396 10.41 14.64 14.02
N PHE A 397 9.52 13.71 13.70
CA PHE A 397 9.93 12.41 13.15
C PHE A 397 10.55 12.53 11.74
N VAL A 398 10.06 13.46 10.90
CA VAL A 398 10.68 13.75 9.59
C VAL A 398 12.05 14.36 9.76
N VAL A 399 12.24 15.28 10.74
CA VAL A 399 13.56 15.85 11.04
C VAL A 399 14.55 14.75 11.44
N LEU A 400 14.12 13.80 12.28
CA LEU A 400 14.94 12.63 12.61
C LEU A 400 15.28 11.82 11.35
N THR A 401 14.32 11.62 10.46
CA THR A 401 14.54 10.89 9.20
C THR A 401 15.56 11.59 8.30
N VAL A 402 15.46 12.92 8.17
CA VAL A 402 16.44 13.72 7.43
C VAL A 402 17.84 13.58 8.05
N ALA A 403 17.96 13.64 9.38
CA ALA A 403 19.22 13.45 10.07
C ALA A 403 19.83 12.06 9.79
N VAL A 404 19.02 11.00 9.85
CA VAL A 404 19.48 9.64 9.54
C VAL A 404 19.95 9.54 8.08
N VAL A 405 19.20 10.11 7.13
CA VAL A 405 19.59 10.11 5.70
C VAL A 405 20.91 10.85 5.51
N LEU A 406 21.09 12.02 6.12
CA LEU A 406 22.34 12.80 6.04
C LEU A 406 23.54 12.08 6.65
N LEU A 407 23.33 11.26 7.69
CA LEU A 407 24.40 10.54 8.38
C LEU A 407 24.75 9.20 7.71
N THR A 408 23.86 8.64 6.91
CA THR A 408 24.03 7.28 6.38
C THR A 408 24.19 7.22 4.86
N LEU A 409 23.67 8.21 4.11
CA LEU A 409 23.72 8.17 2.64
C LEU A 409 24.80 9.12 2.13
N ASP A 410 25.81 8.55 1.48
CA ASP A 410 26.85 9.29 0.81
C ASP A 410 26.35 9.95 -0.48
N GLY A 411 26.97 11.06 -0.86
CA GLY A 411 26.66 11.76 -2.11
C GLY A 411 27.03 10.97 -3.37
N ASP A 412 28.07 10.13 -3.28
CA ASP A 412 28.54 9.26 -4.38
C ASP A 412 28.55 7.79 -3.90
N PRO A 413 27.52 7.01 -4.27
CA PRO A 413 27.37 5.66 -3.74
C PRO A 413 28.36 4.68 -4.39
N ALA A 414 29.40 4.31 -3.67
CA ALA A 414 30.24 3.18 -4.06
C ALA A 414 29.50 1.85 -3.87
N PRO A 415 29.65 0.87 -4.79
CA PRO A 415 29.06 -0.47 -4.65
C PRO A 415 29.47 -1.14 -3.33
N LEU A 416 28.59 -1.95 -2.77
CA LEU A 416 28.90 -2.75 -1.59
C LEU A 416 30.07 -3.70 -1.90
N LYS A 417 31.04 -3.79 -1.01
CA LYS A 417 32.09 -4.80 -1.11
C LYS A 417 31.43 -6.17 -1.02
N GLN A 418 31.68 -7.03 -2.00
CA GLN A 418 31.24 -8.43 -1.90
C GLN A 418 31.87 -9.02 -0.63
N PRO A 419 31.12 -9.67 0.26
CA PRO A 419 31.73 -10.45 1.32
C PRO A 419 32.56 -11.54 0.65
N GLU A 420 33.82 -11.70 1.07
CA GLU A 420 34.76 -12.72 0.60
C GLU A 420 34.35 -14.17 0.92
N VAL A 421 33.13 -14.40 1.32
CA VAL A 421 32.62 -15.69 1.75
C VAL A 421 31.65 -16.19 0.70
N LEU A 422 32.14 -16.85 -0.32
CA LEU A 422 31.45 -17.91 -1.11
C LEU A 422 32.34 -18.44 -2.28
N THR A 423 33.67 -18.44 -2.12
CA THR A 423 34.54 -19.14 -3.08
C THR A 423 35.31 -20.31 -2.46
N GLU A 424 34.76 -20.96 -1.44
CA GLU A 424 35.26 -22.26 -0.95
C GLU A 424 34.09 -23.18 -0.74
N ALA A 425 33.71 -23.90 -1.78
CA ALA A 425 33.16 -25.24 -1.76
C ALA A 425 33.26 -25.78 -3.19
N ASP A 426 34.46 -26.33 -3.49
CA ASP A 426 34.60 -27.38 -4.50
C ASP A 426 33.80 -28.62 -4.13
#